data_b7a68be59d8991f0d59898f63bc501cb
#
_entry.id   b7a68be59d8991f0d59898f63bc501cb
#
_cell.length_a   1.000
_cell.length_b   1.000
_cell.length_c   1.000
_cell.angle_alpha   90.00
_cell.angle_beta   90.00
_cell.angle_gamma   90.00
#
_symmetry.space_group_name_H-M   'P 1'
#
loop_
_entity.id
_entity.type
_entity.pdbx_description
1 polymer ?
#
loop_
_entity_poly.entity_id
_entity_poly.type
_entity_poly.pdbx_seq_one_letter_code
_entity_poly.pdbx_strand_id
1 'polypeptide(L)'
;MEQQILIGLLIGIICLIFMIIKTKIHTFLALIIATIIVGIVGGMEYPQIIGSITKGFGGTLGSIGIIIGFGVMMGQLFEVSGAAKKMALCFLKIFGKGKEELAMAITGFLVSIPIFCDSGFVILTPLIKAISKETKKSIVSLGLALATGLVITHSLVPPTPGPVGVAGIFGVSVSSIILYGILIAIPMVLGCLIFSKYAGKKIWQIPTEDGKWTRDKNYVDNSETSSVYDEANLPSAFLSFSPIVVPIILILLGTVTTTMKLEGKIVSFLQFIGTPVLAVGIGLLITIYGLTRNLDRQRVLEEVEIGVKSAGTIILITGAGGAFGMLIRDSGVGDVIANSLVNTAIPPILLPFIIATLIRFIQGSGTVAMITAASITAPIISKLNVNPVLAALAACVGSLFFSYFNDSFFWVVNRLSLIHI
;
A
#
# COMPACT_ATOMS: atom_id res chain seq x y z
N MET A 1 15.12 -3.95 -36.16
CA MET A 1 15.42 -3.54 -34.76
C MET A 1 14.12 -3.34 -33.95
N GLU A 2 13.20 -2.47 -34.37
CA GLU A 2 11.95 -2.20 -33.64
C GLU A 2 11.07 -3.43 -33.41
N GLN A 3 10.88 -4.28 -34.43
CA GLN A 3 10.12 -5.52 -34.27
C GLN A 3 10.80 -6.52 -33.35
N GLN A 4 12.13 -6.63 -33.39
CA GLN A 4 12.87 -7.55 -32.56
C GLN A 4 12.74 -7.20 -31.08
N ILE A 5 12.83 -5.91 -30.72
CA ILE A 5 12.71 -5.47 -29.33
C ILE A 5 11.28 -5.62 -28.79
N LEU A 6 10.25 -5.44 -29.64
CA LEU A 6 8.86 -5.73 -29.26
C LEU A 6 8.65 -7.22 -28.98
N ILE A 7 9.24 -8.09 -29.81
CA ILE A 7 9.21 -9.56 -29.60
C ILE A 7 9.93 -9.88 -28.30
N GLY A 8 11.10 -9.28 -28.05
CA GLY A 8 11.85 -9.44 -26.79
C GLY A 8 11.02 -9.07 -25.57
N LEU A 9 10.33 -7.92 -25.61
CA LEU A 9 9.46 -7.48 -24.53
C LEU A 9 8.28 -8.45 -24.32
N LEU A 10 7.61 -8.89 -25.38
CA LEU A 10 6.50 -9.81 -25.31
C LEU A 10 6.94 -11.15 -24.68
N ILE A 11 8.06 -11.72 -25.17
CA ILE A 11 8.62 -12.97 -24.63
C ILE A 11 9.01 -12.77 -23.17
N GLY A 12 9.68 -11.66 -22.81
CA GLY A 12 10.07 -11.38 -21.44
C GLY A 12 8.87 -11.27 -20.49
N ILE A 13 7.78 -10.62 -20.89
CA ILE A 13 6.54 -10.52 -20.09
C ILE A 13 5.87 -11.90 -19.97
N ILE A 14 5.78 -12.68 -21.04
CA ILE A 14 5.22 -14.04 -20.99
C ILE A 14 6.05 -14.91 -20.04
N CYS A 15 7.38 -14.87 -20.15
CA CYS A 15 8.28 -15.60 -19.25
C CYS A 15 8.13 -15.13 -17.80
N LEU A 16 8.03 -13.83 -17.54
CA LEU A 16 7.79 -13.26 -16.21
C LEU A 16 6.51 -13.85 -15.59
N ILE A 17 5.40 -13.78 -16.34
CA ILE A 17 4.11 -14.30 -15.91
C ILE A 17 4.19 -15.82 -15.67
N PHE A 18 4.78 -16.57 -16.59
CA PHE A 18 4.97 -18.02 -16.46
C PHE A 18 5.80 -18.38 -15.22
N MET A 19 6.93 -17.69 -14.99
CA MET A 19 7.77 -17.92 -13.82
C MET A 19 7.03 -17.68 -12.51
N ILE A 20 6.22 -16.61 -12.42
CA ILE A 20 5.47 -16.29 -11.20
C ILE A 20 4.35 -17.33 -10.97
N ILE A 21 3.58 -17.68 -12.02
CA ILE A 21 2.38 -18.53 -11.87
C ILE A 21 2.75 -20.01 -11.74
N LYS A 22 3.50 -20.53 -12.71
CA LYS A 22 3.75 -21.98 -12.84
C LYS A 22 4.90 -22.45 -11.99
N THR A 23 6.03 -21.73 -12.00
CA THR A 23 7.23 -22.19 -11.29
C THR A 23 7.29 -21.64 -9.86
N LYS A 24 6.42 -20.68 -9.51
CA LYS A 24 6.38 -20.00 -8.19
C LYS A 24 7.74 -19.41 -7.78
N ILE A 25 8.56 -19.04 -8.75
CA ILE A 25 9.82 -18.36 -8.51
C ILE A 25 9.54 -17.00 -7.88
N HIS A 26 10.37 -16.60 -6.92
CA HIS A 26 10.27 -15.32 -6.23
C HIS A 26 10.29 -14.15 -7.24
N THR A 27 9.39 -13.21 -7.10
CA THR A 27 9.17 -12.10 -8.05
C THR A 27 10.43 -11.30 -8.36
N PHE A 28 11.32 -11.13 -7.38
CA PHE A 28 12.64 -10.50 -7.59
C PHE A 28 13.44 -11.21 -8.68
N LEU A 29 13.60 -12.53 -8.58
CA LEU A 29 14.34 -13.33 -9.56
C LEU A 29 13.63 -13.34 -10.92
N ALA A 30 12.29 -13.46 -10.92
CA ALA A 30 11.49 -13.44 -12.14
C ALA A 30 11.66 -12.13 -12.91
N LEU A 31 11.67 -10.98 -12.23
CA LEU A 31 11.90 -9.67 -12.84
C LEU A 31 13.32 -9.54 -13.42
N ILE A 32 14.35 -9.98 -12.69
CA ILE A 32 15.74 -9.91 -13.20
C ILE A 32 15.92 -10.83 -14.41
N ILE A 33 15.43 -12.07 -14.35
CA ILE A 33 15.49 -13.01 -15.49
C ILE A 33 14.73 -12.45 -16.69
N ALA A 34 13.52 -11.92 -16.50
CA ALA A 34 12.74 -11.30 -17.56
C ALA A 34 13.50 -10.11 -18.18
N THR A 35 14.17 -9.29 -17.36
CA THR A 35 15.00 -8.17 -17.82
C THR A 35 16.10 -8.68 -18.76
N ILE A 36 16.80 -9.73 -18.39
CA ILE A 36 17.85 -10.34 -19.20
C ILE A 36 17.28 -10.88 -20.52
N ILE A 37 16.15 -11.60 -20.45
CA ILE A 37 15.49 -12.14 -21.64
C ILE A 37 15.09 -11.05 -22.62
N VAL A 38 14.45 -9.98 -22.12
CA VAL A 38 14.09 -8.81 -22.97
C VAL A 38 15.31 -8.24 -23.67
N GLY A 39 16.41 -8.05 -22.95
CA GLY A 39 17.65 -7.50 -23.53
C GLY A 39 18.27 -8.41 -24.59
N ILE A 40 18.42 -9.71 -24.29
CA ILE A 40 19.05 -10.67 -25.22
C ILE A 40 18.18 -10.86 -26.47
N VAL A 41 16.88 -11.17 -26.30
CA VAL A 41 15.97 -11.38 -27.43
C VAL A 41 15.75 -10.09 -28.21
N GLY A 42 15.75 -8.94 -27.52
CA GLY A 42 15.70 -7.62 -28.13
C GLY A 42 16.95 -7.20 -28.91
N GLY A 43 18.02 -7.98 -28.84
CA GLY A 43 19.27 -7.71 -29.56
C GLY A 43 20.16 -6.62 -28.95
N MET A 44 20.01 -6.35 -27.65
CA MET A 44 20.90 -5.42 -26.93
C MET A 44 22.27 -6.03 -26.66
N GLU A 45 23.30 -5.20 -26.62
CA GLU A 45 24.64 -5.64 -26.24
C GLU A 45 24.69 -6.07 -24.75
N TYR A 46 25.41 -7.15 -24.43
CA TYR A 46 25.49 -7.68 -23.06
C TYR A 46 25.96 -6.66 -22.02
N PRO A 47 26.99 -5.82 -22.28
CA PRO A 47 27.37 -4.77 -21.33
C PRO A 47 26.26 -3.74 -21.08
N GLN A 48 25.48 -3.42 -22.10
CA GLN A 48 24.35 -2.49 -21.98
C GLN A 48 23.23 -3.08 -21.12
N ILE A 49 22.93 -4.39 -21.27
CA ILE A 49 21.95 -5.09 -20.43
C ILE A 49 22.36 -5.01 -18.96
N ILE A 50 23.61 -5.35 -18.63
CA ILE A 50 24.10 -5.28 -17.24
C ILE A 50 24.14 -3.84 -16.72
N GLY A 51 24.54 -2.88 -17.57
CA GLY A 51 24.51 -1.46 -17.24
C GLY A 51 23.11 -0.96 -16.89
N SER A 52 22.09 -1.34 -17.67
CA SER A 52 20.67 -0.99 -17.39
C SER A 52 20.19 -1.62 -16.11
N ILE A 53 20.53 -2.90 -15.85
CA ILE A 53 20.16 -3.59 -14.60
C ILE A 53 20.75 -2.85 -13.39
N THR A 54 22.05 -2.65 -13.36
CA THR A 54 22.74 -2.04 -12.21
C THR A 54 22.32 -0.60 -11.96
N LYS A 55 22.21 0.20 -13.03
CA LYS A 55 21.77 1.60 -12.95
C LYS A 55 20.31 1.72 -12.52
N GLY A 56 19.42 0.89 -13.10
CA GLY A 56 17.99 0.92 -12.75
C GLY A 56 17.72 0.44 -11.33
N PHE A 57 18.36 -0.66 -10.92
CA PHE A 57 18.28 -1.19 -9.57
C PHE A 57 18.80 -0.16 -8.55
N GLY A 58 20.04 0.29 -8.71
CA GLY A 58 20.69 1.22 -7.78
C GLY A 58 20.01 2.58 -7.72
N GLY A 59 19.60 3.13 -8.88
CA GLY A 59 18.91 4.42 -8.94
C GLY A 59 17.55 4.41 -8.23
N THR A 60 16.77 3.34 -8.41
CA THR A 60 15.48 3.19 -7.74
C THR A 60 15.67 3.03 -6.23
N LEU A 61 16.59 2.17 -5.79
CA LEU A 61 16.83 2.01 -4.35
C LEU A 61 17.44 3.25 -3.70
N GLY A 62 18.30 3.96 -4.39
CA GLY A 62 18.87 5.23 -3.90
C GLY A 62 17.79 6.29 -3.64
N SER A 63 16.71 6.29 -4.43
CA SER A 63 15.64 7.28 -4.28
C SER A 63 14.62 6.93 -3.19
N ILE A 64 14.30 5.65 -2.98
CA ILE A 64 13.17 5.26 -2.12
C ILE A 64 13.46 4.15 -1.11
N GLY A 65 14.61 3.47 -1.20
CA GLY A 65 14.91 2.31 -0.36
C GLY A 65 14.89 2.63 1.14
N ILE A 66 15.42 3.79 1.53
CA ILE A 66 15.42 4.24 2.94
C ILE A 66 13.99 4.51 3.43
N ILE A 67 13.14 5.13 2.58
CA ILE A 67 11.74 5.43 2.92
C ILE A 67 10.97 4.13 3.15
N ILE A 68 11.17 3.13 2.28
CA ILE A 68 10.56 1.80 2.44
C ILE A 68 11.03 1.16 3.75
N GLY A 69 12.34 1.17 4.03
CA GLY A 69 12.89 0.61 5.27
C GLY A 69 12.28 1.26 6.52
N PHE A 70 12.31 2.58 6.61
CA PHE A 70 11.73 3.31 7.75
C PHE A 70 10.22 3.11 7.88
N GLY A 71 9.49 3.13 6.76
CA GLY A 71 8.03 2.92 6.76
C GLY A 71 7.64 1.53 7.29
N VAL A 72 8.34 0.48 6.85
CA VAL A 72 8.05 -0.91 7.28
C VAL A 72 8.43 -1.12 8.76
N MET A 73 9.60 -0.59 9.21
CA MET A 73 9.99 -0.63 10.63
C MET A 73 8.97 0.12 11.51
N MET A 74 8.54 1.30 11.09
CA MET A 74 7.52 2.07 11.80
C MET A 74 6.20 1.29 11.89
N GLY A 75 5.78 0.66 10.79
CA GLY A 75 4.58 -0.18 10.73
C GLY A 75 4.64 -1.35 11.72
N GLN A 76 5.77 -2.05 11.79
CA GLN A 76 5.97 -3.17 12.72
C GLN A 76 5.86 -2.73 14.18
N LEU A 77 6.50 -1.63 14.55
CA LEU A 77 6.41 -1.09 15.92
C LEU A 77 5.00 -0.56 16.25
N PHE A 78 4.33 0.04 15.28
CA PHE A 78 2.96 0.52 15.43
C PHE A 78 1.99 -0.63 15.71
N GLU A 79 2.21 -1.79 15.09
CA GLU A 79 1.43 -3.01 15.28
C GLU A 79 1.43 -3.46 16.75
N VAL A 80 2.61 -3.53 17.38
CA VAL A 80 2.76 -4.04 18.76
C VAL A 80 2.46 -3.00 19.84
N SER A 81 2.37 -1.71 19.49
CA SER A 81 2.19 -0.61 20.44
C SER A 81 0.76 -0.44 20.98
N GLY A 82 -0.25 -1.03 20.32
CA GLY A 82 -1.66 -0.78 20.60
C GLY A 82 -2.22 0.54 20.05
N ALA A 83 -1.41 1.31 19.31
CA ALA A 83 -1.81 2.61 18.77
C ALA A 83 -3.01 2.51 17.82
N ALA A 84 -3.06 1.47 16.98
CA ALA A 84 -4.19 1.22 16.07
C ALA A 84 -5.52 1.06 16.82
N LYS A 85 -5.53 0.30 17.95
CA LYS A 85 -6.70 0.17 18.82
C LYS A 85 -7.11 1.50 19.42
N LYS A 86 -6.14 2.29 19.91
CA LYS A 86 -6.41 3.63 20.47
C LYS A 86 -7.03 4.57 19.45
N MET A 87 -6.53 4.59 18.22
CA MET A 87 -7.09 5.40 17.14
C MET A 87 -8.53 5.03 16.84
N ALA A 88 -8.83 3.72 16.75
CA ALA A 88 -10.20 3.25 16.52
C ALA A 88 -11.16 3.70 17.63
N LEU A 89 -10.76 3.58 18.89
CA LEU A 89 -11.56 4.04 20.03
C LEU A 89 -11.79 5.57 20.00
N CYS A 90 -10.79 6.35 19.61
CA CYS A 90 -10.95 7.79 19.42
C CYS A 90 -12.03 8.12 18.37
N PHE A 91 -12.02 7.43 17.22
CA PHE A 91 -13.02 7.67 16.18
C PHE A 91 -14.42 7.20 16.59
N LEU A 92 -14.52 6.09 17.31
CA LEU A 92 -15.82 5.68 17.87
C LEU A 92 -16.41 6.72 18.81
N LYS A 93 -15.56 7.33 19.67
CA LYS A 93 -16.00 8.43 20.55
C LYS A 93 -16.40 9.70 19.76
N ILE A 94 -15.64 10.05 18.72
CA ILE A 94 -15.90 11.26 17.89
C ILE A 94 -17.20 11.13 17.11
N PHE A 95 -17.42 10.00 16.42
CA PHE A 95 -18.58 9.84 15.54
C PHE A 95 -19.85 9.42 16.29
N GLY A 96 -19.70 8.80 17.47
CA GLY A 96 -20.81 8.38 18.31
C GLY A 96 -21.59 7.19 17.78
N LYS A 97 -22.71 6.87 18.48
CA LYS A 97 -23.57 5.73 18.15
C LYS A 97 -24.24 5.88 16.79
N GLY A 98 -24.35 4.78 16.06
CA GLY A 98 -24.98 4.74 14.73
C GLY A 98 -24.03 4.96 13.56
N LYS A 99 -22.78 5.41 13.79
CA LYS A 99 -21.79 5.70 12.75
C LYS A 99 -20.54 4.82 12.86
N GLU A 100 -20.67 3.64 13.44
CA GLU A 100 -19.54 2.73 13.72
C GLU A 100 -18.84 2.25 12.43
N GLU A 101 -19.59 2.06 11.33
CA GLU A 101 -18.99 1.72 10.04
C GLU A 101 -18.10 2.85 9.51
N LEU A 102 -18.53 4.11 9.69
CA LEU A 102 -17.73 5.27 9.31
C LEU A 102 -16.46 5.35 10.16
N ALA A 103 -16.59 5.14 11.49
CA ALA A 103 -15.46 5.10 12.39
C ALA A 103 -14.46 4.03 11.97
N MET A 104 -14.91 2.84 11.62
CA MET A 104 -14.05 1.73 11.17
C MET A 104 -13.39 2.01 9.81
N ALA A 105 -14.11 2.60 8.86
CA ALA A 105 -13.54 2.98 7.56
C ALA A 105 -12.42 4.02 7.72
N ILE A 106 -12.64 5.06 8.54
CA ILE A 106 -11.62 6.09 8.80
C ILE A 106 -10.46 5.53 9.63
N THR A 107 -10.73 4.65 10.60
CA THR A 107 -9.68 3.95 11.33
C THR A 107 -8.81 3.14 10.38
N GLY A 108 -9.42 2.33 9.50
CA GLY A 108 -8.70 1.56 8.49
C GLY A 108 -7.87 2.46 7.58
N PHE A 109 -8.45 3.57 7.13
CA PHE A 109 -7.76 4.54 6.31
C PHE A 109 -6.49 5.09 6.97
N LEU A 110 -6.55 5.51 8.22
CA LEU A 110 -5.40 6.12 8.91
C LEU A 110 -4.40 5.09 9.44
N VAL A 111 -4.91 3.95 9.96
CA VAL A 111 -4.06 2.88 10.49
C VAL A 111 -3.20 2.26 9.40
N SER A 112 -3.71 2.14 8.17
CA SER A 112 -2.96 1.52 7.07
C SER A 112 -1.91 2.43 6.44
N ILE A 113 -1.77 3.67 6.87
CA ILE A 113 -0.65 4.53 6.44
C ILE A 113 0.70 3.92 6.87
N PRO A 114 0.91 3.56 8.16
CA PRO A 114 2.16 2.91 8.61
C PRO A 114 2.11 1.38 8.57
N ILE A 115 0.94 0.74 8.62
CA ILE A 115 0.79 -0.72 8.80
C ILE A 115 0.29 -1.38 7.51
N PHE A 116 0.70 -2.63 7.28
CA PHE A 116 0.10 -3.46 6.24
C PHE A 116 -1.39 -3.74 6.53
N CYS A 117 -2.20 -3.77 5.49
CA CYS A 117 -3.64 -3.99 5.64
C CYS A 117 -3.97 -5.31 6.33
N ASP A 118 -3.22 -6.38 6.08
CA ASP A 118 -3.37 -7.69 6.73
C ASP A 118 -3.25 -7.57 8.26
N SER A 119 -2.14 -7.00 8.73
CA SER A 119 -1.87 -6.80 10.16
C SER A 119 -2.89 -5.86 10.80
N GLY A 120 -3.21 -4.75 10.14
CA GLY A 120 -4.21 -3.80 10.64
C GLY A 120 -5.58 -4.45 10.85
N PHE A 121 -5.99 -5.33 9.94
CA PHE A 121 -7.24 -6.06 10.06
C PHE A 121 -7.22 -7.07 11.21
N VAL A 122 -6.13 -7.85 11.36
CA VAL A 122 -5.95 -8.82 12.46
C VAL A 122 -6.04 -8.12 13.82
N ILE A 123 -5.28 -7.03 14.01
CA ILE A 123 -5.21 -6.28 15.28
C ILE A 123 -6.57 -5.70 15.66
N LEU A 124 -7.34 -5.21 14.70
CA LEU A 124 -8.61 -4.55 14.95
C LEU A 124 -9.82 -5.49 14.93
N THR A 125 -9.66 -6.76 14.53
CA THR A 125 -10.73 -7.75 14.51
C THR A 125 -11.40 -7.97 15.89
N PRO A 126 -10.69 -8.11 17.03
CA PRO A 126 -11.33 -8.24 18.33
C PRO A 126 -12.22 -7.05 18.67
N LEU A 127 -11.75 -5.82 18.30
CA LEU A 127 -12.52 -4.60 18.50
C LEU A 127 -13.79 -4.58 17.64
N ILE A 128 -13.73 -4.98 16.37
CA ILE A 128 -14.91 -5.07 15.49
C ILE A 128 -15.93 -6.06 16.07
N LYS A 129 -15.48 -7.21 16.56
CA LYS A 129 -16.33 -8.23 17.19
C LYS A 129 -17.05 -7.66 18.40
N ALA A 130 -16.34 -6.95 19.26
CA ALA A 130 -16.90 -6.33 20.46
C ALA A 130 -17.92 -5.24 20.11
N ILE A 131 -17.60 -4.34 19.14
CA ILE A 131 -18.54 -3.32 18.66
C ILE A 131 -19.80 -3.98 18.06
N SER A 132 -19.65 -5.05 17.28
CA SER A 132 -20.76 -5.78 16.68
C SER A 132 -21.70 -6.36 17.73
N LYS A 133 -21.16 -6.94 18.81
CA LYS A 133 -21.95 -7.44 19.97
C LYS A 133 -22.73 -6.32 20.65
N GLU A 134 -22.04 -5.22 20.99
CA GLU A 134 -22.61 -4.12 21.75
C GLU A 134 -23.68 -3.35 20.95
N THR A 135 -23.38 -3.03 19.68
CA THR A 135 -24.26 -2.20 18.84
C THR A 135 -25.28 -3.00 18.04
N LYS A 136 -25.21 -4.33 18.07
CA LYS A 136 -26.02 -5.26 17.25
C LYS A 136 -25.89 -4.99 15.74
N LYS A 137 -24.82 -4.30 15.33
CA LYS A 137 -24.50 -4.11 13.90
C LYS A 137 -23.81 -5.36 13.34
N SER A 138 -24.09 -5.64 12.08
CA SER A 138 -23.47 -6.78 11.40
C SER A 138 -21.95 -6.66 11.40
N ILE A 139 -21.26 -7.73 11.79
CA ILE A 139 -19.80 -7.83 11.68
C ILE A 139 -19.35 -7.68 10.22
N VAL A 140 -20.21 -8.08 9.27
CA VAL A 140 -19.93 -7.93 7.82
C VAL A 140 -19.82 -6.46 7.43
N SER A 141 -20.74 -5.59 7.93
CA SER A 141 -20.65 -4.16 7.62
C SER A 141 -19.41 -3.51 8.25
N LEU A 142 -19.12 -3.84 9.51
CA LEU A 142 -17.97 -3.28 10.23
C LEU A 142 -16.63 -3.80 9.65
N GLY A 143 -16.58 -5.10 9.36
CA GLY A 143 -15.39 -5.73 8.78
C GLY A 143 -15.08 -5.23 7.38
N LEU A 144 -16.09 -5.10 6.50
CA LEU A 144 -15.91 -4.55 5.16
C LEU A 144 -15.51 -3.06 5.21
N ALA A 145 -16.11 -2.27 6.11
CA ALA A 145 -15.74 -0.87 6.26
C ALA A 145 -14.27 -0.72 6.68
N LEU A 146 -13.82 -1.52 7.65
CA LEU A 146 -12.42 -1.53 8.07
C LEU A 146 -11.50 -2.04 6.95
N ALA A 147 -11.81 -3.18 6.33
CA ALA A 147 -11.00 -3.81 5.30
C ALA A 147 -10.79 -2.88 4.10
N THR A 148 -11.83 -2.20 3.67
CA THR A 148 -11.75 -1.26 2.54
C THR A 148 -10.94 -0.01 2.87
N GLY A 149 -11.11 0.56 4.07
CA GLY A 149 -10.26 1.66 4.54
C GLY A 149 -8.78 1.27 4.54
N LEU A 150 -8.46 0.10 5.09
CA LEU A 150 -7.09 -0.43 5.14
C LEU A 150 -6.50 -0.63 3.73
N VAL A 151 -7.18 -1.35 2.85
CA VAL A 151 -6.61 -1.74 1.55
C VAL A 151 -6.47 -0.56 0.58
N ILE A 152 -7.42 0.38 0.60
CA ILE A 152 -7.36 1.58 -0.23
C ILE A 152 -6.14 2.43 0.15
N THR A 153 -5.95 2.70 1.43
CA THR A 153 -4.82 3.50 1.90
C THR A 153 -3.50 2.79 1.68
N HIS A 154 -3.43 1.50 1.98
CA HIS A 154 -2.25 0.68 1.74
C HIS A 154 -1.77 0.76 0.29
N SER A 155 -2.69 0.85 -0.65
CA SER A 155 -2.36 0.87 -2.09
C SER A 155 -2.16 2.27 -2.67
N LEU A 156 -2.66 3.33 -2.02
CA LEU A 156 -2.65 4.69 -2.58
C LEU A 156 -1.80 5.70 -1.81
N VAL A 157 -1.56 5.46 -0.51
CA VAL A 157 -0.98 6.51 0.35
C VAL A 157 0.37 6.09 0.92
N PRO A 158 1.48 6.75 0.52
CA PRO A 158 2.77 6.60 1.20
C PRO A 158 2.66 6.91 2.72
N PRO A 159 3.55 6.35 3.55
CA PRO A 159 4.80 5.68 3.23
C PRO A 159 4.70 4.17 2.99
N THR A 160 3.51 3.61 2.75
CA THR A 160 3.42 2.21 2.36
C THR A 160 4.30 1.89 1.15
N PRO A 161 4.98 0.73 1.13
CA PRO A 161 6.07 0.47 0.19
C PRO A 161 5.62 0.38 -1.26
N GLY A 162 4.37 -0.04 -1.52
CA GLY A 162 3.82 -0.13 -2.87
C GLY A 162 3.78 1.23 -3.59
N PRO A 163 3.02 2.21 -3.08
CA PRO A 163 2.96 3.55 -3.67
C PRO A 163 4.31 4.27 -3.72
N VAL A 164 5.17 4.06 -2.69
CA VAL A 164 6.55 4.59 -2.70
C VAL A 164 7.37 3.99 -3.84
N GLY A 165 7.26 2.65 -4.02
CA GLY A 165 7.93 1.95 -5.12
C GLY A 165 7.49 2.45 -6.49
N VAL A 166 6.19 2.61 -6.69
CA VAL A 166 5.61 3.17 -7.92
C VAL A 166 6.09 4.61 -8.15
N ALA A 167 6.10 5.45 -7.10
CA ALA A 167 6.61 6.81 -7.19
C ALA A 167 8.06 6.86 -7.69
N GLY A 168 8.93 6.00 -7.13
CA GLY A 168 10.33 5.92 -7.55
C GLY A 168 10.52 5.46 -8.98
N ILE A 169 9.74 4.49 -9.45
CA ILE A 169 9.81 3.95 -10.82
C ILE A 169 9.31 4.98 -11.84
N PHE A 170 8.20 5.68 -11.55
CA PHE A 170 7.70 6.76 -12.40
C PHE A 170 8.55 8.07 -12.31
N GLY A 171 9.46 8.17 -11.35
CA GLY A 171 10.25 9.38 -11.10
C GLY A 171 9.41 10.56 -10.61
N VAL A 172 8.32 10.30 -9.89
CA VAL A 172 7.43 11.32 -9.34
C VAL A 172 7.66 11.52 -7.85
N SER A 173 7.34 12.70 -7.32
CA SER A 173 7.53 12.98 -5.91
C SER A 173 6.56 12.20 -5.02
N VAL A 174 7.06 11.67 -3.91
CA VAL A 174 6.24 10.97 -2.91
C VAL A 174 5.14 11.87 -2.36
N SER A 175 5.42 13.18 -2.21
CA SER A 175 4.42 14.17 -1.77
C SER A 175 3.26 14.32 -2.75
N SER A 176 3.52 14.27 -4.06
CA SER A 176 2.44 14.29 -5.06
C SER A 176 1.57 13.03 -4.97
N ILE A 177 2.19 11.87 -4.77
CA ILE A 177 1.44 10.61 -4.58
C ILE A 177 0.59 10.69 -3.31
N ILE A 178 1.11 11.23 -2.18
CA ILE A 178 0.32 11.43 -0.96
C ILE A 178 -0.91 12.30 -1.24
N LEU A 179 -0.69 13.49 -1.83
CA LEU A 179 -1.77 14.46 -2.05
C LEU A 179 -2.86 13.89 -2.96
N TYR A 180 -2.51 13.45 -4.15
CA TYR A 180 -3.48 12.93 -5.12
C TYR A 180 -4.01 11.56 -4.71
N GLY A 181 -3.20 10.73 -4.03
CA GLY A 181 -3.63 9.45 -3.47
C GLY A 181 -4.74 9.63 -2.44
N ILE A 182 -4.61 10.58 -1.50
CA ILE A 182 -5.67 10.92 -0.54
C ILE A 182 -6.92 11.43 -1.26
N LEU A 183 -6.78 12.31 -2.25
CA LEU A 183 -7.92 12.85 -3.00
C LEU A 183 -8.71 11.74 -3.72
N ILE A 184 -8.01 10.76 -4.31
CA ILE A 184 -8.64 9.61 -4.99
C ILE A 184 -9.22 8.63 -3.97
N ALA A 185 -8.56 8.44 -2.84
CA ALA A 185 -9.00 7.50 -1.81
C ALA A 185 -10.34 7.92 -1.16
N ILE A 186 -10.61 9.22 -0.99
CA ILE A 186 -11.85 9.72 -0.37
C ILE A 186 -13.10 9.17 -1.07
N PRO A 187 -13.34 9.39 -2.37
CA PRO A 187 -14.53 8.86 -3.05
C PRO A 187 -14.57 7.33 -3.05
N MET A 188 -13.40 6.65 -3.10
CA MET A 188 -13.35 5.19 -3.03
C MET A 188 -13.82 4.68 -1.66
N VAL A 189 -13.33 5.26 -0.56
CA VAL A 189 -13.75 4.90 0.81
C VAL A 189 -15.24 5.17 1.00
N LEU A 190 -15.76 6.28 0.49
CA LEU A 190 -17.20 6.59 0.56
C LEU A 190 -18.06 5.57 -0.20
N GLY A 191 -17.66 5.19 -1.41
CA GLY A 191 -18.32 4.15 -2.19
C GLY A 191 -18.32 2.79 -1.47
N CYS A 192 -17.16 2.40 -0.92
CA CYS A 192 -17.03 1.18 -0.15
C CYS A 192 -17.84 1.21 1.15
N LEU A 193 -17.95 2.36 1.82
CA LEU A 193 -18.79 2.52 3.01
C LEU A 193 -20.27 2.30 2.68
N ILE A 194 -20.76 2.82 1.55
CA ILE A 194 -22.13 2.57 1.08
C ILE A 194 -22.34 1.07 0.84
N PHE A 195 -21.38 0.44 0.14
CA PHE A 195 -21.42 -1.00 -0.14
C PHE A 195 -21.37 -1.84 1.16
N SER A 196 -20.52 -1.49 2.13
CA SER A 196 -20.39 -2.21 3.39
C SER A 196 -21.71 -2.20 4.18
N LYS A 197 -22.41 -1.07 4.22
CA LYS A 197 -23.74 -0.94 4.83
C LYS A 197 -24.79 -1.79 4.09
N TYR A 198 -24.77 -1.79 2.77
CA TYR A 198 -25.66 -2.62 1.96
C TYR A 198 -25.42 -4.12 2.22
N ALA A 199 -24.15 -4.55 2.15
CA ALA A 199 -23.78 -5.94 2.41
C ALA A 199 -24.13 -6.40 3.82
N GLY A 200 -23.88 -5.55 4.83
CA GLY A 200 -24.23 -5.85 6.23
C GLY A 200 -25.73 -5.94 6.50
N LYS A 201 -26.57 -5.23 5.71
CA LYS A 201 -28.03 -5.39 5.77
C LYS A 201 -28.49 -6.71 5.14
N LYS A 202 -27.86 -7.10 4.02
CA LYS A 202 -28.19 -8.33 3.28
C LYS A 202 -27.68 -9.58 4.01
N ILE A 203 -26.46 -9.50 4.55
CA ILE A 203 -25.80 -10.60 5.28
C ILE A 203 -25.59 -10.12 6.71
N TRP A 204 -26.68 -10.10 7.50
CA TRP A 204 -26.57 -9.70 8.88
C TRP A 204 -26.15 -10.89 9.74
N GLN A 205 -25.08 -10.72 10.51
CA GLN A 205 -24.61 -11.70 11.50
C GLN A 205 -23.81 -11.00 12.60
N ILE A 206 -23.87 -11.54 13.81
CA ILE A 206 -23.12 -11.07 14.98
C ILE A 206 -22.37 -12.24 15.63
N PRO A 207 -21.24 -11.99 16.32
CA PRO A 207 -20.52 -13.03 17.04
C PRO A 207 -21.27 -13.45 18.31
N THR A 208 -21.23 -14.77 18.63
CA THR A 208 -21.78 -15.37 19.85
C THR A 208 -20.69 -15.59 20.90
N GLU A 209 -21.05 -15.97 22.12
CA GLU A 209 -20.13 -16.20 23.26
C GLU A 209 -19.14 -17.34 22.99
N ASP A 210 -19.60 -18.40 22.36
CA ASP A 210 -18.81 -19.58 22.01
C ASP A 210 -17.89 -19.36 20.76
N GLY A 211 -17.74 -18.10 20.34
CA GLY A 211 -16.89 -17.74 19.18
C GLY A 211 -17.50 -18.08 17.82
N LYS A 212 -18.76 -18.56 17.80
CA LYS A 212 -19.52 -18.80 16.57
C LYS A 212 -20.25 -17.54 16.12
N TRP A 213 -21.14 -17.70 15.17
CA TRP A 213 -21.89 -16.63 14.52
C TRP A 213 -23.36 -16.95 14.50
N THR A 214 -24.19 -15.95 14.81
CA THR A 214 -25.63 -16.08 14.68
C THR A 214 -26.20 -15.06 13.71
N ARG A 215 -27.26 -15.49 13.00
CA ARG A 215 -28.11 -14.63 12.17
C ARG A 215 -29.46 -14.38 12.84
N ASP A 216 -29.65 -14.88 14.05
CA ASP A 216 -30.84 -14.60 14.85
C ASP A 216 -30.76 -13.21 15.44
N LYS A 217 -31.66 -12.32 15.00
CA LYS A 217 -31.73 -10.94 15.47
C LYS A 217 -32.18 -10.81 16.93
N ASN A 218 -32.82 -11.86 17.47
CA ASN A 218 -33.32 -11.90 18.86
C ASN A 218 -32.27 -12.48 19.81
N TYR A 219 -31.10 -12.87 19.31
CA TYR A 219 -30.04 -13.41 20.16
C TYR A 219 -29.63 -12.41 21.25
N VAL A 220 -29.75 -12.79 22.48
CA VAL A 220 -29.32 -12.05 23.68
C VAL A 220 -28.02 -12.67 24.16
N ASP A 221 -26.99 -11.87 24.24
CA ASP A 221 -25.70 -12.24 24.83
C ASP A 221 -25.81 -12.01 26.34
N ASN A 222 -25.70 -13.06 27.14
CA ASN A 222 -25.76 -12.99 28.61
C ASN A 222 -24.38 -12.81 29.26
N SER A 223 -23.29 -12.73 28.46
CA SER A 223 -21.97 -12.46 29.00
C SER A 223 -21.87 -11.01 29.48
N GLU A 224 -21.31 -10.82 30.64
CA GLU A 224 -20.83 -9.49 31.07
C GLU A 224 -19.86 -9.00 30.05
N THR A 225 -20.22 -7.96 29.34
CA THR A 225 -19.37 -7.34 28.32
C THR A 225 -18.13 -6.82 29.03
N SER A 226 -17.05 -7.58 29.00
CA SER A 226 -15.73 -7.06 29.37
C SER A 226 -15.56 -5.77 28.56
N SER A 227 -15.39 -4.66 29.24
CA SER A 227 -15.46 -3.32 28.67
C SER A 227 -14.62 -3.24 27.38
N VAL A 228 -15.29 -3.11 26.23
CA VAL A 228 -14.67 -2.89 24.90
C VAL A 228 -13.64 -1.76 24.96
N TYR A 229 -13.78 -0.90 25.97
CA TYR A 229 -13.09 0.35 26.18
C TYR A 229 -11.98 0.31 27.24
N ASP A 230 -11.40 -0.88 27.55
CA ASP A 230 -10.22 -0.91 28.40
C ASP A 230 -9.05 -0.17 27.72
N GLU A 231 -8.87 1.08 28.12
CA GLU A 231 -7.85 1.99 27.62
C GLU A 231 -6.61 2.06 28.52
N ALA A 232 -6.62 1.37 29.67
CA ALA A 232 -5.61 1.53 30.72
C ALA A 232 -4.17 1.28 30.23
N ASN A 233 -4.01 0.33 29.30
CA ASN A 233 -2.71 -0.06 28.75
C ASN A 233 -2.43 0.48 27.34
N LEU A 234 -3.29 1.35 26.80
CA LEU A 234 -3.10 1.91 25.48
C LEU A 234 -2.31 3.23 25.53
N PRO A 235 -1.54 3.54 24.48
CA PRO A 235 -0.86 4.83 24.40
C PRO A 235 -1.86 5.99 24.33
N SER A 236 -1.40 7.21 24.64
CA SER A 236 -2.26 8.40 24.50
C SER A 236 -2.68 8.61 23.04
N ALA A 237 -3.82 9.28 22.82
CA ALA A 237 -4.27 9.61 21.47
C ALA A 237 -3.20 10.40 20.70
N PHE A 238 -2.59 11.42 21.31
CA PHE A 238 -1.55 12.22 20.70
C PHE A 238 -0.36 11.35 20.19
N LEU A 239 0.15 10.45 21.01
CA LEU A 239 1.22 9.55 20.62
C LEU A 239 0.78 8.54 19.55
N SER A 240 -0.48 8.10 19.55
CA SER A 240 -0.99 7.16 18.54
C SER A 240 -1.11 7.80 17.16
N PHE A 241 -1.45 9.09 17.08
CA PHE A 241 -1.59 9.78 15.80
C PHE A 241 -0.29 10.43 15.30
N SER A 242 0.62 10.86 16.20
CA SER A 242 1.78 11.65 15.83
C SER A 242 2.75 11.00 14.86
N PRO A 243 3.05 9.67 14.89
CA PRO A 243 3.94 9.05 13.90
C PRO A 243 3.42 9.09 12.46
N ILE A 244 2.11 9.26 12.30
CA ILE A 244 1.45 9.36 11.01
C ILE A 244 1.33 10.82 10.58
N VAL A 245 0.78 11.65 11.47
CA VAL A 245 0.43 13.04 11.16
C VAL A 245 1.66 13.92 10.99
N VAL A 246 2.68 13.74 11.84
CA VAL A 246 3.89 14.57 11.79
C VAL A 246 4.65 14.43 10.47
N PRO A 247 4.97 13.22 9.97
CA PRO A 247 5.60 13.06 8.66
C PRO A 247 4.80 13.69 7.52
N ILE A 248 3.48 13.49 7.51
CA ILE A 248 2.62 14.05 6.47
C ILE A 248 2.67 15.58 6.47
N ILE A 249 2.54 16.20 7.64
CA ILE A 249 2.62 17.66 7.78
C ILE A 249 4.00 18.17 7.32
N LEU A 250 5.08 17.52 7.74
CA LEU A 250 6.44 17.92 7.36
C LEU A 250 6.64 17.84 5.84
N ILE A 251 6.21 16.74 5.20
CA ILE A 251 6.30 16.55 3.75
C ILE A 251 5.47 17.63 3.01
N LEU A 252 4.26 17.90 3.47
CA LEU A 252 3.41 18.94 2.86
C LEU A 252 4.01 20.33 3.02
N LEU A 253 4.52 20.69 4.20
CA LEU A 253 5.19 21.97 4.44
C LEU A 253 6.44 22.13 3.56
N GLY A 254 7.28 21.09 3.48
CA GLY A 254 8.44 21.10 2.59
C GLY A 254 8.05 21.27 1.12
N THR A 255 6.98 20.59 0.69
CA THR A 255 6.47 20.69 -0.68
C THR A 255 5.90 22.08 -1.00
N VAL A 256 5.09 22.64 -0.11
CA VAL A 256 4.49 23.98 -0.27
C VAL A 256 5.59 25.04 -0.37
N THR A 257 6.55 25.01 0.56
CA THR A 257 7.64 25.99 0.58
C THR A 257 8.53 25.90 -0.66
N THR A 258 8.76 24.69 -1.18
CA THR A 258 9.51 24.48 -2.43
C THR A 258 8.73 24.98 -3.65
N THR A 259 7.43 24.64 -3.71
CA THR A 259 6.56 25.03 -4.85
C THR A 259 6.34 26.54 -4.91
N MET A 260 6.19 27.18 -3.76
CA MET A 260 6.06 28.64 -3.66
C MET A 260 7.40 29.38 -3.81
N LYS A 261 8.50 28.65 -4.01
CA LYS A 261 9.87 29.21 -4.13
C LYS A 261 10.22 30.17 -3.00
N LEU A 262 9.78 29.85 -1.77
CA LEU A 262 10.11 30.63 -0.60
C LEU A 262 11.60 30.48 -0.27
N GLU A 263 12.23 31.55 0.21
CA GLU A 263 13.64 31.58 0.56
C GLU A 263 13.85 32.01 2.01
N GLY A 264 14.96 31.59 2.60
CA GLY A 264 15.34 31.94 3.97
C GLY A 264 15.81 30.72 4.78
N LYS A 265 16.57 30.95 5.83
CA LYS A 265 17.16 29.86 6.66
C LYS A 265 16.11 28.96 7.26
N ILE A 266 14.98 29.48 7.74
CA ILE A 266 13.88 28.72 8.31
C ILE A 266 13.20 27.86 7.21
N VAL A 267 13.00 28.46 6.04
CA VAL A 267 12.42 27.78 4.87
C VAL A 267 13.31 26.62 4.43
N SER A 268 14.61 26.86 4.28
CA SER A 268 15.57 25.79 3.94
C SER A 268 15.58 24.66 4.97
N PHE A 269 15.44 24.95 6.25
CA PHE A 269 15.31 23.94 7.28
C PHE A 269 14.00 23.17 7.17
N LEU A 270 12.87 23.84 6.92
CA LEU A 270 11.57 23.19 6.68
C LEU A 270 11.59 22.30 5.43
N GLN A 271 12.23 22.74 4.35
CA GLN A 271 12.43 21.92 3.16
C GLN A 271 13.27 20.69 3.44
N PHE A 272 14.34 20.82 4.25
CA PHE A 272 15.22 19.72 4.66
C PHE A 272 14.47 18.66 5.47
N ILE A 273 13.81 19.05 6.57
CA ILE A 273 13.06 18.10 7.42
C ILE A 273 11.79 17.58 6.75
N GLY A 274 11.25 18.32 5.77
CA GLY A 274 10.12 17.93 4.92
C GLY A 274 10.50 16.98 3.78
N THR A 275 11.79 16.64 3.60
CA THR A 275 12.12 15.55 2.65
C THR A 275 11.52 14.24 3.14
N PRO A 276 10.93 13.41 2.25
CA PRO A 276 10.26 12.17 2.66
C PRO A 276 11.11 11.25 3.54
N VAL A 277 12.41 11.16 3.27
CA VAL A 277 13.36 10.36 4.06
C VAL A 277 13.41 10.84 5.52
N LEU A 278 13.60 12.14 5.74
CA LEU A 278 13.70 12.70 7.09
C LEU A 278 12.35 12.72 7.80
N ALA A 279 11.30 13.09 7.10
CA ALA A 279 9.96 13.13 7.68
C ALA A 279 9.53 11.75 8.19
N VAL A 280 9.69 10.68 7.36
CA VAL A 280 9.37 9.30 7.77
C VAL A 280 10.32 8.82 8.86
N GLY A 281 11.62 9.21 8.80
CA GLY A 281 12.59 8.95 9.87
C GLY A 281 12.18 9.57 11.21
N ILE A 282 11.68 10.81 11.21
CA ILE A 282 11.11 11.46 12.40
C ILE A 282 9.90 10.68 12.93
N GLY A 283 8.99 10.22 12.03
CA GLY A 283 7.87 9.36 12.40
C GLY A 283 8.33 8.06 13.08
N LEU A 284 9.36 7.41 12.55
CA LEU A 284 9.96 6.22 13.14
C LEU A 284 10.55 6.52 14.54
N LEU A 285 11.26 7.64 14.71
CA LEU A 285 11.79 8.04 16.03
C LEU A 285 10.68 8.31 17.04
N ILE A 286 9.59 8.97 16.63
CA ILE A 286 8.41 9.16 17.49
C ILE A 286 7.82 7.81 17.89
N THR A 287 7.79 6.83 16.98
CA THR A 287 7.31 5.49 17.28
C THR A 287 8.22 4.78 18.28
N ILE A 288 9.54 4.78 18.05
CA ILE A 288 10.53 4.12 18.93
C ILE A 288 10.54 4.72 20.35
N TYR A 289 10.51 6.04 20.48
CA TYR A 289 10.67 6.70 21.78
C TYR A 289 9.33 7.11 22.42
N GLY A 290 8.27 7.23 21.61
CA GLY A 290 6.94 7.61 22.08
C GLY A 290 6.02 6.41 22.29
N LEU A 291 5.71 5.68 21.21
CA LEU A 291 4.73 4.59 21.26
C LEU A 291 5.25 3.35 22.00
N THR A 292 6.52 3.01 21.85
CA THR A 292 7.07 1.79 22.45
C THR A 292 7.70 2.03 23.83
N ARG A 293 7.42 3.19 24.46
CA ARG A 293 7.97 3.56 25.76
C ARG A 293 7.73 2.52 26.87
N ASN A 294 6.61 1.81 26.80
CA ASN A 294 6.23 0.81 27.80
C ASN A 294 6.71 -0.61 27.43
N LEU A 295 7.35 -0.79 26.28
CA LEU A 295 7.93 -2.05 25.86
C LEU A 295 9.39 -2.15 26.32
N ASP A 296 9.83 -3.38 26.59
CA ASP A 296 11.24 -3.63 26.84
C ASP A 296 12.09 -3.29 25.60
N ARG A 297 13.28 -2.71 25.83
CA ARG A 297 14.15 -2.29 24.74
C ARG A 297 14.59 -3.44 23.83
N GLN A 298 14.80 -4.62 24.41
CA GLN A 298 15.16 -5.79 23.62
C GLN A 298 14.04 -6.17 22.66
N ARG A 299 12.79 -6.16 23.13
CA ARG A 299 11.62 -6.41 22.30
C ARG A 299 11.48 -5.37 21.19
N VAL A 300 11.72 -4.09 21.47
CA VAL A 300 11.70 -3.03 20.45
C VAL A 300 12.73 -3.31 19.35
N LEU A 301 13.94 -3.75 19.72
CA LEU A 301 14.99 -4.11 18.75
C LEU A 301 14.60 -5.34 17.91
N GLU A 302 14.01 -6.36 18.53
CA GLU A 302 13.51 -7.56 17.83
C GLU A 302 12.42 -7.18 16.80
N GLU A 303 11.46 -6.34 17.18
CA GLU A 303 10.41 -5.88 16.27
C GLU A 303 10.96 -5.01 15.13
N VAL A 304 11.95 -4.17 15.38
CA VAL A 304 12.67 -3.41 14.35
C VAL A 304 13.37 -4.38 13.38
N GLU A 305 14.02 -5.43 13.88
CA GLU A 305 14.68 -6.44 13.04
C GLU A 305 13.69 -7.20 12.15
N ILE A 306 12.51 -7.55 12.69
CA ILE A 306 11.41 -8.14 11.90
C ILE A 306 10.98 -7.17 10.79
N GLY A 307 10.85 -5.89 11.10
CA GLY A 307 10.55 -4.85 10.12
C GLY A 307 11.61 -4.76 9.01
N VAL A 308 12.90 -4.80 9.36
CA VAL A 308 14.02 -4.79 8.40
C VAL A 308 13.98 -6.01 7.48
N LYS A 309 13.76 -7.21 8.04
CA LYS A 309 13.64 -8.47 7.25
C LYS A 309 12.47 -8.39 6.27
N SER A 310 11.34 -7.85 6.71
CA SER A 310 10.16 -7.67 5.86
C SER A 310 10.41 -6.64 4.75
N ALA A 311 11.08 -5.52 5.07
CA ALA A 311 11.46 -4.51 4.11
C ALA A 311 12.40 -5.05 3.01
N GLY A 312 13.30 -5.98 3.35
CA GLY A 312 14.30 -6.53 2.44
C GLY A 312 13.67 -7.11 1.16
N THR A 313 12.61 -7.91 1.30
CA THR A 313 11.89 -8.48 0.15
C THR A 313 11.30 -7.39 -0.76
N ILE A 314 10.69 -6.37 -0.17
CA ILE A 314 10.05 -5.28 -0.91
C ILE A 314 11.11 -4.45 -1.65
N ILE A 315 12.20 -4.13 -0.97
CA ILE A 315 13.34 -3.39 -1.51
C ILE A 315 13.91 -4.13 -2.74
N LEU A 316 14.14 -5.44 -2.63
CA LEU A 316 14.65 -6.24 -3.75
C LEU A 316 13.70 -6.25 -4.95
N ILE A 317 12.39 -6.45 -4.73
CA ILE A 317 11.39 -6.45 -5.81
C ILE A 317 11.32 -5.07 -6.46
N THR A 318 11.33 -4.00 -5.68
CA THR A 318 11.26 -2.62 -6.18
C THR A 318 12.51 -2.26 -7.01
N GLY A 319 13.69 -2.65 -6.53
CA GLY A 319 14.94 -2.50 -7.28
C GLY A 319 14.92 -3.25 -8.61
N ALA A 320 14.45 -4.51 -8.60
CA ALA A 320 14.32 -5.30 -9.83
C ALA A 320 13.30 -4.69 -10.81
N GLY A 321 12.20 -4.10 -10.30
CA GLY A 321 11.28 -3.32 -11.11
C GLY A 321 11.95 -2.13 -11.77
N GLY A 322 12.78 -1.40 -11.02
CA GLY A 322 13.59 -0.31 -11.57
C GLY A 322 14.59 -0.77 -12.64
N ALA A 323 15.23 -1.94 -12.44
CA ALA A 323 16.12 -2.54 -13.45
C ALA A 323 15.35 -2.87 -14.74
N PHE A 324 14.18 -3.50 -14.62
CA PHE A 324 13.32 -3.81 -15.76
C PHE A 324 12.87 -2.54 -16.51
N GLY A 325 12.41 -1.52 -15.78
CA GLY A 325 12.01 -0.24 -16.35
C GLY A 325 13.15 0.50 -17.06
N MET A 326 14.36 0.46 -16.50
CA MET A 326 15.54 1.08 -17.13
C MET A 326 15.90 0.36 -18.43
N LEU A 327 15.88 -0.97 -18.47
CA LEU A 327 16.15 -1.73 -19.69
C LEU A 327 15.11 -1.44 -20.77
N ILE A 328 13.80 -1.36 -20.44
CA ILE A 328 12.76 -0.96 -21.39
C ILE A 328 13.03 0.44 -21.95
N ARG A 329 13.50 1.37 -21.12
CA ARG A 329 13.88 2.73 -21.54
C ARG A 329 15.08 2.71 -22.49
N ASP A 330 16.15 2.03 -22.09
CA ASP A 330 17.41 2.00 -22.85
C ASP A 330 17.26 1.19 -24.16
N SER A 331 16.30 0.27 -24.23
CA SER A 331 15.98 -0.49 -25.45
C SER A 331 15.21 0.30 -26.51
N GLY A 332 14.61 1.42 -26.14
CA GLY A 332 13.78 2.24 -27.06
C GLY A 332 12.39 1.64 -27.34
N VAL A 333 12.04 0.48 -26.79
CA VAL A 333 10.72 -0.14 -27.03
C VAL A 333 9.57 0.71 -26.54
N GLY A 334 9.81 1.58 -25.55
CA GLY A 334 8.83 2.54 -25.05
C GLY A 334 8.33 3.49 -26.15
N ASP A 335 9.20 3.97 -27.03
CA ASP A 335 8.83 4.85 -28.15
C ASP A 335 7.95 4.13 -29.17
N VAL A 336 8.29 2.87 -29.49
CA VAL A 336 7.52 2.05 -30.45
C VAL A 336 6.10 1.80 -29.94
N ILE A 337 5.95 1.46 -28.66
CA ILE A 337 4.64 1.25 -28.05
C ILE A 337 3.86 2.56 -27.95
N ALA A 338 4.51 3.65 -27.53
CA ALA A 338 3.87 4.96 -27.44
C ALA A 338 3.29 5.40 -28.78
N ASN A 339 4.06 5.28 -29.88
CA ASN A 339 3.62 5.61 -31.22
C ASN A 339 2.43 4.72 -31.66
N SER A 340 2.45 3.45 -31.30
CA SER A 340 1.32 2.54 -31.58
C SER A 340 0.06 2.91 -30.81
N LEU A 341 0.19 3.32 -29.55
CA LEU A 341 -0.94 3.70 -28.68
C LEU A 341 -1.60 5.02 -29.10
N VAL A 342 -0.85 5.99 -29.63
CA VAL A 342 -1.40 7.27 -30.12
C VAL A 342 -2.48 7.04 -31.18
N ASN A 343 -2.36 5.96 -31.95
CA ASN A 343 -3.31 5.62 -33.00
C ASN A 343 -4.50 4.76 -32.51
N THR A 344 -4.59 4.49 -31.19
CA THR A 344 -5.69 3.73 -30.61
C THR A 344 -6.70 4.65 -29.92
N ALA A 345 -7.95 4.21 -29.77
CA ALA A 345 -8.98 4.90 -29.00
C ALA A 345 -8.84 4.72 -27.46
N ILE A 346 -7.83 3.97 -26.99
CA ILE A 346 -7.63 3.69 -25.57
C ILE A 346 -6.89 4.87 -24.93
N PRO A 347 -7.47 5.54 -23.91
CA PRO A 347 -6.75 6.58 -23.17
C PRO A 347 -5.47 6.00 -22.54
N PRO A 348 -4.28 6.57 -22.82
CA PRO A 348 -3.01 6.00 -22.34
C PRO A 348 -2.92 5.85 -20.82
N ILE A 349 -3.64 6.68 -20.06
CA ILE A 349 -3.70 6.59 -18.61
C ILE A 349 -4.29 5.26 -18.08
N LEU A 350 -5.08 4.57 -18.90
CA LEU A 350 -5.63 3.26 -18.54
C LEU A 350 -4.61 2.13 -18.66
N LEU A 351 -3.49 2.34 -19.35
CA LEU A 351 -2.47 1.30 -19.54
C LEU A 351 -1.90 0.79 -18.20
N PRO A 352 -1.40 1.66 -17.29
CA PRO A 352 -0.91 1.22 -15.99
C PRO A 352 -2.01 0.52 -15.15
N PHE A 353 -3.24 1.02 -15.20
CA PHE A 353 -4.38 0.43 -14.51
C PHE A 353 -4.67 -0.99 -15.02
N ILE A 354 -4.79 -1.18 -16.33
CA ILE A 354 -5.11 -2.48 -16.93
C ILE A 354 -4.01 -3.49 -16.62
N ILE A 355 -2.74 -3.11 -16.79
CA ILE A 355 -1.61 -4.01 -16.54
C ILE A 355 -1.53 -4.38 -15.06
N ALA A 356 -1.70 -3.43 -14.14
CA ALA A 356 -1.74 -3.72 -12.71
C ALA A 356 -2.90 -4.67 -12.35
N THR A 357 -4.08 -4.44 -12.92
CA THR A 357 -5.25 -5.30 -12.73
C THR A 357 -5.00 -6.73 -13.21
N LEU A 358 -4.42 -6.90 -14.40
CA LEU A 358 -4.11 -8.24 -14.94
C LEU A 358 -3.06 -8.97 -14.09
N ILE A 359 -1.99 -8.27 -13.70
CA ILE A 359 -0.97 -8.85 -12.84
C ILE A 359 -1.55 -9.20 -11.46
N ARG A 360 -2.39 -8.35 -10.89
CA ARG A 360 -3.09 -8.61 -9.64
C ARG A 360 -3.97 -9.85 -9.72
N PHE A 361 -4.76 -9.96 -10.79
CA PHE A 361 -5.60 -11.12 -11.06
C PHE A 361 -4.78 -12.42 -11.11
N ILE A 362 -3.59 -12.37 -11.68
CA ILE A 362 -2.74 -13.54 -11.89
C ILE A 362 -2.05 -13.98 -10.60
N GLN A 363 -1.40 -13.03 -9.89
CA GLN A 363 -0.45 -13.39 -8.82
C GLN A 363 -0.89 -13.02 -7.40
N GLY A 364 -1.90 -12.19 -7.23
CA GLY A 364 -2.58 -11.93 -5.96
C GLY A 364 -1.99 -10.82 -5.07
N SER A 365 -0.72 -10.43 -5.20
CA SER A 365 -0.12 -9.37 -4.39
C SER A 365 -0.32 -7.98 -5.00
N GLY A 366 -0.99 -7.06 -4.29
CA GLY A 366 -1.18 -5.68 -4.75
C GLY A 366 0.12 -4.92 -4.92
N THR A 367 1.02 -5.00 -3.95
CA THR A 367 2.33 -4.34 -4.00
C THR A 367 3.16 -4.79 -5.21
N VAL A 368 3.22 -6.10 -5.47
CA VAL A 368 3.94 -6.63 -6.64
C VAL A 368 3.26 -6.21 -7.93
N ALA A 369 1.93 -6.26 -8.00
CA ALA A 369 1.18 -5.90 -9.20
C ALA A 369 1.42 -4.44 -9.60
N MET A 370 1.33 -3.50 -8.65
CA MET A 370 1.55 -2.08 -8.96
C MET A 370 3.00 -1.77 -9.31
N ILE A 371 3.98 -2.39 -8.64
CA ILE A 371 5.41 -2.19 -8.94
C ILE A 371 5.76 -2.76 -10.31
N THR A 372 5.28 -3.97 -10.63
CA THR A 372 5.53 -4.59 -11.94
C THR A 372 4.84 -3.80 -13.06
N ALA A 373 3.60 -3.38 -12.86
CA ALA A 373 2.90 -2.53 -13.84
C ALA A 373 3.61 -1.19 -14.06
N ALA A 374 4.06 -0.54 -12.98
CA ALA A 374 4.86 0.68 -13.05
C ALA A 374 6.14 0.46 -13.86
N SER A 375 6.85 -0.65 -13.63
CA SER A 375 8.09 -1.00 -14.32
C SER A 375 7.91 -1.13 -15.83
N ILE A 376 6.79 -1.72 -16.24
CA ILE A 376 6.44 -1.90 -17.66
C ILE A 376 5.98 -0.56 -18.27
N THR A 377 5.17 0.20 -17.56
CA THR A 377 4.43 1.33 -18.16
C THR A 377 5.09 2.68 -18.00
N ALA A 378 5.91 2.91 -16.96
CA ALA A 378 6.54 4.21 -16.76
C ALA A 378 7.41 4.67 -17.95
N PRO A 379 8.24 3.81 -18.58
CA PRO A 379 8.98 4.19 -19.77
C PRO A 379 8.08 4.57 -20.96
N ILE A 380 6.94 3.90 -21.10
CA ILE A 380 5.96 4.15 -22.15
C ILE A 380 5.23 5.49 -21.89
N ILE A 381 4.72 5.66 -20.69
CA ILE A 381 4.01 6.88 -20.28
C ILE A 381 4.87 8.11 -20.38
N SER A 382 6.18 8.00 -20.12
CA SER A 382 7.13 9.13 -20.27
C SER A 382 7.24 9.68 -21.68
N LYS A 383 6.78 8.93 -22.71
CA LYS A 383 6.75 9.31 -24.11
C LYS A 383 5.37 9.81 -24.57
N LEU A 384 4.37 9.72 -23.71
CA LEU A 384 3.00 10.12 -23.99
C LEU A 384 2.65 11.39 -23.20
N ASN A 385 1.71 12.17 -23.71
CA ASN A 385 1.26 13.40 -23.04
C ASN A 385 0.26 13.05 -21.90
N VAL A 386 0.75 12.32 -20.88
CA VAL A 386 -0.02 11.89 -19.70
C VAL A 386 0.71 12.37 -18.45
N ASN A 387 -0.06 12.89 -17.49
CA ASN A 387 0.50 13.26 -16.19
C ASN A 387 1.06 12.01 -15.49
N PRO A 388 2.38 11.95 -15.20
CA PRO A 388 3.01 10.74 -14.65
C PRO A 388 2.53 10.42 -13.22
N VAL A 389 2.09 11.41 -12.44
CA VAL A 389 1.53 11.18 -11.09
C VAL A 389 0.19 10.45 -11.19
N LEU A 390 -0.68 10.86 -12.12
CA LEU A 390 -1.96 10.19 -12.34
C LEU A 390 -1.77 8.79 -12.93
N ALA A 391 -0.80 8.60 -13.81
CA ALA A 391 -0.46 7.27 -14.34
C ALA A 391 0.09 6.34 -13.25
N ALA A 392 0.93 6.85 -12.36
CA ALA A 392 1.42 6.13 -11.19
C ALA A 392 0.26 5.70 -10.28
N LEU A 393 -0.66 6.60 -10.00
CA LEU A 393 -1.86 6.29 -9.20
C LEU A 393 -2.81 5.35 -9.93
N ALA A 394 -2.88 5.39 -11.26
CA ALA A 394 -3.65 4.42 -12.04
C ALA A 394 -3.12 2.99 -11.86
N ALA A 395 -1.78 2.79 -11.81
CA ALA A 395 -1.20 1.50 -11.45
C ALA A 395 -1.56 1.07 -10.02
N CYS A 396 -1.54 2.01 -9.07
CA CYS A 396 -1.94 1.77 -7.69
C CYS A 396 -3.42 1.36 -7.58
N VAL A 397 -4.32 2.06 -8.27
CA VAL A 397 -5.76 1.75 -8.30
C VAL A 397 -6.01 0.41 -8.98
N GLY A 398 -5.34 0.12 -10.10
CA GLY A 398 -5.45 -1.16 -10.80
C GLY A 398 -5.05 -2.35 -9.92
N SER A 399 -4.10 -2.17 -9.02
CA SER A 399 -3.68 -3.20 -8.07
C SER A 399 -4.72 -3.54 -6.99
N LEU A 400 -5.76 -2.72 -6.82
CA LEU A 400 -6.88 -2.98 -5.91
C LEU A 400 -7.94 -3.89 -6.52
N PHE A 401 -7.97 -4.02 -7.84
CA PHE A 401 -8.94 -4.85 -8.55
C PHE A 401 -8.65 -6.35 -8.30
N PHE A 402 -9.69 -7.14 -8.14
CA PHE A 402 -9.60 -8.59 -7.94
C PHE A 402 -8.74 -9.06 -6.75
N SER A 403 -9.21 -8.78 -5.52
CA SER A 403 -8.73 -9.49 -4.34
C SER A 403 -9.58 -10.77 -4.16
N TYR A 404 -8.98 -11.95 -4.38
CA TYR A 404 -9.66 -13.24 -4.27
C TYR A 404 -8.71 -14.33 -3.75
N PHE A 405 -8.95 -15.60 -3.98
CA PHE A 405 -8.27 -16.73 -3.32
C PHE A 405 -6.73 -16.75 -3.42
N ASN A 406 -6.11 -16.00 -4.32
CA ASN A 406 -4.66 -15.87 -4.45
C ASN A 406 -4.07 -14.71 -3.63
N ASP A 407 -4.91 -13.94 -2.93
CA ASP A 407 -4.53 -12.81 -2.09
C ASP A 407 -4.56 -13.19 -0.61
N SER A 408 -3.49 -12.87 0.14
CA SER A 408 -3.41 -13.09 1.58
C SER A 408 -4.52 -12.34 2.32
N PHE A 409 -4.76 -11.08 1.94
CA PHE A 409 -5.77 -10.24 2.58
C PHE A 409 -7.18 -10.79 2.44
N PHE A 410 -7.51 -11.40 1.30
CA PHE A 410 -8.78 -12.08 1.11
C PHE A 410 -9.00 -13.17 2.18
N TRP A 411 -7.99 -14.01 2.44
CA TRP A 411 -8.09 -15.05 3.45
C TRP A 411 -8.12 -14.52 4.89
N VAL A 412 -7.38 -13.45 5.17
CA VAL A 412 -7.41 -12.78 6.48
C VAL A 412 -8.81 -12.25 6.77
N VAL A 413 -9.41 -11.51 5.83
CA VAL A 413 -10.77 -10.97 5.98
C VAL A 413 -11.79 -12.10 6.11
N ASN A 414 -11.72 -13.12 5.24
CA ASN A 414 -12.68 -14.23 5.27
C ASN A 414 -12.60 -15.06 6.57
N ARG A 415 -11.39 -15.41 7.02
CA ARG A 415 -11.22 -16.23 8.23
C ARG A 415 -11.60 -15.50 9.50
N LEU A 416 -11.31 -14.21 9.61
CA LEU A 416 -11.52 -13.45 10.84
C LEU A 416 -12.91 -12.82 10.95
N SER A 417 -13.51 -12.41 9.85
CA SER A 417 -14.89 -11.92 9.79
C SER A 417 -15.91 -13.04 9.53
N LEU A 418 -15.41 -14.26 9.24
CA LEU A 418 -16.20 -15.45 8.95
C LEU A 418 -17.35 -15.19 7.97
N ILE A 419 -17.04 -14.48 6.90
CA ILE A 419 -17.90 -14.45 5.74
C ILE A 419 -17.68 -15.78 5.00
N HIS A 420 -18.16 -16.87 5.58
CA HIS A 420 -18.35 -18.09 4.81
C HIS A 420 -19.52 -17.85 3.86
N ILE A 421 -19.16 -17.50 2.65
CA ILE A 421 -20.08 -17.48 1.52
C ILE A 421 -20.22 -18.90 1.01
#